data_1cbfe58ffcf16ddab19c5409bd8c18ac
#
_entry.id   1cbfe58ffcf16ddab19c5409bd8c18ac
#
_cell.length_a   1.000
_cell.length_b   1.000
_cell.length_c   1.000
_cell.angle_alpha   90.00
_cell.angle_beta   90.00
_cell.angle_gamma   90.00
#
_symmetry.space_group_name_H-M   'P 1'
#
loop_
_entity.id
_entity.type
_entity.pdbx_description
1 polymer ?
#
loop_
_entity_poly.entity_id
_entity_poly.type
_entity_poly.pdbx_seq_one_letter_code
_entity_poly.pdbx_strand_id
1 'polypeptide(L)'
;VYKRTFLNPAQLFVGSFFLIILIGAGLLMLPRATYSGISFIDALFTSTSAVCVTGLIVVDTATYFTPFGQIIILFLIQVGGLGILTFASYFSYFFRGGSTYENQLVLSDLGNSQKLGEVYSTLKNVILITFSIEFIAAVLIYLSLDEAHLNSNSEQIFFSIFHAISAFCNAGFSTLTNSIYESGFRFNYSLQLIIIATFVFGGLGFPIVSNVISYFSYQFNKINPFQDKEFSSRPWVLNINSRVTLVTTSSITVIAFILFYFVEYNNTLSEHQGLG
;
A
#
# COMPACT_ATOMS: atom_id res chain seq x y z
N VAL A 1 28.55 10.34 -29.03
CA VAL A 1 29.26 10.25 -27.74
C VAL A 1 28.30 9.60 -26.73
N TYR A 2 28.44 8.30 -26.51
CA TYR A 2 27.67 7.57 -25.47
C TYR A 2 28.15 8.05 -24.10
N LYS A 3 27.34 8.88 -23.39
CA LYS A 3 27.55 9.11 -21.96
C LYS A 3 27.31 7.78 -21.25
N ARG A 4 28.37 7.11 -20.81
CA ARG A 4 28.27 6.00 -19.86
C ARG A 4 27.57 6.53 -18.61
N THR A 5 26.30 6.14 -18.41
CA THR A 5 25.65 6.31 -17.14
C THR A 5 26.36 5.40 -16.14
N PHE A 6 27.02 6.00 -15.14
CA PHE A 6 27.86 5.31 -14.16
C PHE A 6 27.07 4.35 -13.25
N LEU A 7 25.73 4.42 -13.23
CA LEU A 7 24.90 3.63 -12.33
C LEU A 7 23.76 2.95 -13.12
N ASN A 8 23.56 1.68 -12.85
CA ASN A 8 22.39 0.92 -13.35
C ASN A 8 21.10 1.38 -12.65
N PRO A 9 19.91 1.27 -13.30
CA PRO A 9 18.63 1.63 -12.69
C PRO A 9 18.38 0.97 -11.33
N ALA A 10 18.79 -0.28 -11.14
CA ALA A 10 18.69 -0.99 -9.87
C ALA A 10 19.59 -0.35 -8.79
N GLN A 11 20.79 0.08 -9.13
CA GLN A 11 21.70 0.76 -8.20
C GLN A 11 21.16 2.15 -7.79
N LEU A 12 20.55 2.86 -8.73
CA LEU A 12 19.89 4.14 -8.45
C LEU A 12 18.70 3.93 -7.50
N PHE A 13 17.89 2.89 -7.72
CA PHE A 13 16.79 2.55 -6.86
C PHE A 13 17.25 2.23 -5.42
N VAL A 14 18.18 1.29 -5.26
CA VAL A 14 18.72 0.92 -3.94
C VAL A 14 19.38 2.12 -3.27
N GLY A 15 20.15 2.93 -4.00
CA GLY A 15 20.80 4.13 -3.48
C GLY A 15 19.81 5.18 -3.03
N SER A 16 18.69 5.38 -3.75
CA SER A 16 17.65 6.33 -3.36
C SER A 16 16.92 5.89 -2.09
N PHE A 17 16.61 4.59 -1.95
CA PHE A 17 16.01 4.04 -0.73
C PHE A 17 16.94 4.18 0.47
N PHE A 18 18.22 3.87 0.30
CA PHE A 18 19.23 4.05 1.34
C PHE A 18 19.33 5.51 1.80
N LEU A 19 19.31 6.46 0.86
CA LEU A 19 19.33 7.89 1.18
C LEU A 19 18.06 8.31 1.97
N ILE A 20 16.87 7.86 1.54
CA ILE A 20 15.62 8.15 2.22
C ILE A 20 15.64 7.60 3.65
N ILE A 21 16.17 6.38 3.85
CA ILE A 21 16.31 5.74 5.18
C ILE A 21 17.21 6.58 6.07
N LEU A 22 18.36 7.05 5.59
CA LEU A 22 19.28 7.88 6.38
C LEU A 22 18.66 9.24 6.74
N ILE A 23 17.98 9.88 5.79
CA ILE A 23 17.25 11.14 6.06
C ILE A 23 16.14 10.89 7.09
N GLY A 24 15.37 9.81 6.93
CA GLY A 24 14.32 9.42 7.87
C GLY A 24 14.84 9.18 9.27
N ALA A 25 15.95 8.46 9.41
CA ALA A 25 16.61 8.27 10.70
C ALA A 25 17.04 9.60 11.34
N GLY A 26 17.62 10.51 10.56
CA GLY A 26 17.96 11.85 11.02
C GLY A 26 16.74 12.67 11.48
N LEU A 27 15.62 12.58 10.76
CA LEU A 27 14.36 13.24 11.14
C LEU A 27 13.75 12.66 12.42
N LEU A 28 13.82 11.34 12.62
CA LEU A 28 13.32 10.68 13.83
C LEU A 28 14.18 11.00 15.07
N MET A 29 15.46 11.37 14.90
CA MET A 29 16.34 11.82 15.97
C MET A 29 16.09 13.27 16.43
N LEU A 30 15.22 14.02 15.73
CA LEU A 30 14.89 15.37 16.17
C LEU A 30 14.25 15.37 17.56
N PRO A 31 14.59 16.32 18.46
CA PRO A 31 14.05 16.36 19.81
C PRO A 31 12.52 16.42 19.91
N ARG A 32 11.86 16.84 18.83
CA ARG A 32 10.39 16.91 18.74
C ARG A 32 9.74 15.63 18.26
N ALA A 33 10.51 14.66 17.74
CA ALA A 33 9.97 13.44 17.15
C ALA A 33 9.64 12.37 18.21
N THR A 34 10.30 12.39 19.35
CA THR A 34 10.15 11.41 20.43
C THR A 34 9.99 12.10 21.78
N TYR A 35 9.36 11.44 22.74
CA TYR A 35 9.21 11.97 24.10
C TYR A 35 10.49 11.85 24.93
N SER A 36 11.33 10.83 24.71
CA SER A 36 12.51 10.50 25.53
C SER A 36 13.84 10.53 24.77
N GLY A 37 13.82 10.92 23.48
CA GLY A 37 14.98 10.79 22.60
C GLY A 37 15.14 9.35 22.09
N ILE A 38 15.78 9.16 20.93
CA ILE A 38 15.98 7.85 20.29
C ILE A 38 17.46 7.66 19.93
N SER A 39 17.98 6.43 20.07
CA SER A 39 19.31 6.11 19.60
C SER A 39 19.39 6.13 18.07
N PHE A 40 20.57 6.38 17.50
CA PHE A 40 20.75 6.34 16.04
C PHE A 40 20.37 4.96 15.46
N ILE A 41 20.71 3.89 16.18
CA ILE A 41 20.43 2.51 15.72
C ILE A 41 18.92 2.25 15.68
N ASP A 42 18.18 2.66 16.71
CA ASP A 42 16.72 2.48 16.77
C ASP A 42 16.00 3.38 15.76
N ALA A 43 16.49 4.61 15.57
CA ALA A 43 15.98 5.51 14.53
C ALA A 43 16.23 4.96 13.12
N LEU A 44 17.41 4.42 12.87
CA LEU A 44 17.77 3.79 11.60
C LEU A 44 16.91 2.54 11.35
N PHE A 45 16.71 1.69 12.36
CA PHE A 45 15.86 0.53 12.27
C PHE A 45 14.41 0.90 11.95
N THR A 46 13.84 1.85 12.70
CA THR A 46 12.47 2.32 12.51
C THR A 46 12.29 2.95 11.12
N SER A 47 13.23 3.81 10.70
CA SER A 47 13.22 4.41 9.37
C SER A 47 13.31 3.34 8.26
N THR A 48 14.19 2.34 8.43
CA THR A 48 14.30 1.22 7.48
C THR A 48 13.01 0.43 7.40
N SER A 49 12.44 0.10 8.56
CA SER A 49 11.16 -0.63 8.65
C SER A 49 10.02 0.14 7.97
N ALA A 50 9.94 1.46 8.17
CA ALA A 50 8.93 2.30 7.57
C ALA A 50 9.09 2.41 6.04
N VAL A 51 10.31 2.71 5.56
CA VAL A 51 10.59 2.88 4.12
C VAL A 51 10.51 1.55 3.37
N CYS A 52 10.97 0.44 3.96
CA CYS A 52 10.86 -0.90 3.37
C CYS A 52 9.49 -1.53 3.61
N VAL A 53 8.58 -0.82 4.30
CA VAL A 53 7.21 -1.27 4.57
C VAL A 53 7.20 -2.65 5.26
N THR A 54 8.03 -2.81 6.29
CA THR A 54 8.25 -4.11 6.96
C THR A 54 7.36 -4.29 8.20
N GLY A 55 7.08 -3.18 8.94
CA GLY A 55 6.24 -3.18 10.13
C GLY A 55 6.90 -3.69 11.41
N LEU A 56 8.21 -3.90 11.40
CA LEU A 56 8.96 -4.27 12.60
C LEU A 56 9.25 -3.03 13.44
N ILE A 57 9.04 -3.13 14.73
CA ILE A 57 9.26 -2.04 15.69
C ILE A 57 10.27 -2.45 16.77
N VAL A 58 11.13 -1.52 17.15
CA VAL A 58 12.03 -1.66 18.32
C VAL A 58 11.50 -0.87 19.51
N VAL A 59 10.67 0.14 19.26
CA VAL A 59 9.96 0.96 20.23
C VAL A 59 8.52 1.13 19.77
N ASP A 60 7.59 1.22 20.71
CA ASP A 60 6.17 1.36 20.43
C ASP A 60 5.88 2.69 19.71
N THR A 61 5.20 2.61 18.57
CA THR A 61 4.90 3.80 17.76
C THR A 61 3.89 4.72 18.44
N ALA A 62 2.97 4.18 19.23
CA ALA A 62 1.92 4.94 19.89
C ALA A 62 2.43 5.77 21.05
N THR A 63 3.31 5.21 21.88
CA THR A 63 3.73 5.79 23.16
C THR A 63 5.11 6.46 23.12
N TYR A 64 5.98 6.02 22.22
CA TYR A 64 7.36 6.52 22.15
C TYR A 64 7.50 7.76 21.26
N PHE A 65 6.79 7.77 20.12
CA PHE A 65 6.84 8.88 19.16
C PHE A 65 5.74 9.91 19.45
N THR A 66 6.12 11.16 19.37
CA THR A 66 5.14 12.27 19.39
C THR A 66 4.28 12.23 18.12
N PRO A 67 3.15 12.97 18.05
CA PRO A 67 2.40 13.11 16.81
C PRO A 67 3.26 13.57 15.62
N PHE A 68 4.26 14.39 15.85
CA PHE A 68 5.22 14.81 14.84
C PHE A 68 6.10 13.64 14.36
N GLY A 69 6.59 12.80 15.27
CA GLY A 69 7.34 11.59 14.93
C GLY A 69 6.49 10.57 14.17
N GLN A 70 5.22 10.39 14.56
CA GLN A 70 4.27 9.54 13.85
C GLN A 70 3.99 10.05 12.43
N ILE A 71 3.92 11.36 12.20
CA ILE A 71 3.80 11.95 10.85
C ILE A 71 5.05 11.67 10.02
N ILE A 72 6.25 11.73 10.60
CA ILE A 72 7.49 11.34 9.90
C ILE A 72 7.43 9.88 9.48
N ILE A 73 7.05 8.98 10.39
CA ILE A 73 6.90 7.54 10.08
C ILE A 73 5.88 7.34 8.97
N LEU A 74 4.72 7.99 9.04
CA LEU A 74 3.68 7.93 8.02
C LEU A 74 4.19 8.38 6.64
N PHE A 75 4.94 9.47 6.60
CA PHE A 75 5.54 9.97 5.37
C PHE A 75 6.58 8.98 4.78
N LEU A 76 7.39 8.36 5.64
CA LEU A 76 8.36 7.34 5.22
C LEU A 76 7.66 6.10 4.66
N ILE A 77 6.57 5.65 5.29
CA ILE A 77 5.73 4.55 4.78
C ILE A 77 5.16 4.91 3.39
N GLN A 78 4.60 6.11 3.25
CA GLN A 78 4.00 6.55 1.98
C GLN A 78 5.03 6.61 0.86
N VAL A 79 6.20 7.19 1.10
CA VAL A 79 7.27 7.30 0.10
C VAL A 79 7.83 5.91 -0.24
N GLY A 80 8.01 5.05 0.76
CA GLY A 80 8.46 3.68 0.59
C GLY A 80 7.46 2.83 -0.21
N GLY A 81 6.20 2.84 0.18
CA GLY A 81 5.12 2.11 -0.49
C GLY A 81 4.93 2.54 -1.95
N LEU A 82 4.84 3.84 -2.21
CA LEU A 82 4.77 4.37 -3.59
C LEU A 82 6.01 4.01 -4.40
N GLY A 83 7.20 4.08 -3.80
CA GLY A 83 8.46 3.72 -4.46
C GLY A 83 8.48 2.26 -4.88
N ILE A 84 8.09 1.34 -4.00
CA ILE A 84 8.03 -0.11 -4.27
C ILE A 84 6.96 -0.42 -5.33
N LEU A 85 5.75 0.14 -5.21
CA LEU A 85 4.67 -0.05 -6.18
C LEU A 85 5.04 0.46 -7.58
N THR A 86 5.70 1.61 -7.65
CA THR A 86 6.16 2.20 -8.90
C THR A 86 7.26 1.35 -9.54
N PHE A 87 8.24 0.92 -8.74
CA PHE A 87 9.33 0.06 -9.22
C PHE A 87 8.79 -1.30 -9.69
N ALA A 88 7.93 -1.94 -8.93
CA ALA A 88 7.32 -3.22 -9.31
C ALA A 88 6.50 -3.10 -10.61
N SER A 89 5.77 -1.99 -10.78
CA SER A 89 5.00 -1.73 -12.00
C SER A 89 5.92 -1.52 -13.21
N TYR A 90 6.98 -0.74 -13.05
CA TYR A 90 7.98 -0.50 -14.09
C TYR A 90 8.72 -1.80 -14.47
N PHE A 91 9.12 -2.59 -13.48
CA PHE A 91 9.80 -3.86 -13.67
C PHE A 91 8.90 -4.87 -14.40
N SER A 92 7.63 -4.97 -13.98
CA SER A 92 6.63 -5.80 -14.66
C SER A 92 6.42 -5.40 -16.12
N TYR A 93 6.45 -4.11 -16.43
CA TYR A 93 6.37 -3.62 -17.81
C TYR A 93 7.59 -4.02 -18.65
N PHE A 94 8.79 -3.90 -18.05
CA PHE A 94 10.05 -4.24 -18.72
C PHE A 94 10.16 -5.73 -19.05
N PHE A 95 9.66 -6.62 -18.18
CA PHE A 95 9.67 -8.06 -18.42
C PHE A 95 8.53 -8.57 -19.30
N ARG A 96 7.44 -7.81 -19.48
CA ARG A 96 6.38 -8.13 -20.44
C ARG A 96 6.79 -7.93 -21.89
N GLY A 97 7.72 -7.04 -22.15
CA GLY A 97 8.35 -6.89 -23.46
C GLY A 97 9.33 -8.04 -23.67
N GLY A 98 8.82 -9.24 -23.99
CA GLY A 98 9.62 -10.40 -24.28
C GLY A 98 10.76 -10.01 -25.24
N SER A 99 11.99 -10.37 -24.88
CA SER A 99 13.21 -10.09 -25.59
C SER A 99 13.32 -10.86 -26.91
N THR A 100 12.41 -10.63 -27.82
CA THR A 100 12.60 -11.02 -29.21
C THR A 100 13.44 -9.91 -29.85
N TYR A 101 14.52 -10.28 -30.50
CA TYR A 101 15.49 -9.37 -31.17
C TYR A 101 14.79 -8.36 -32.09
N GLU A 102 13.67 -8.72 -32.68
CA GLU A 102 12.80 -7.86 -33.51
C GLU A 102 12.15 -6.71 -32.70
N ASN A 103 11.75 -6.96 -31.45
CA ASN A 103 11.20 -5.92 -30.58
C ASN A 103 12.27 -4.91 -30.10
N GLN A 104 13.53 -5.32 -30.00
CA GLN A 104 14.62 -4.39 -29.68
C GLN A 104 14.93 -3.44 -30.84
N LEU A 105 14.81 -3.89 -32.10
CA LEU A 105 14.99 -3.05 -33.28
C LEU A 105 13.85 -2.05 -33.45
N VAL A 106 12.60 -2.47 -33.29
CA VAL A 106 11.43 -1.57 -33.32
C VAL A 106 11.46 -0.57 -32.15
N LEU A 107 11.98 -0.96 -31.00
CA LEU A 107 12.13 -0.09 -29.82
C LEU A 107 13.30 0.90 -29.94
N SER A 108 14.29 0.65 -30.79
CA SER A 108 15.37 1.60 -31.07
C SER A 108 14.94 2.72 -32.02
N ASP A 109 13.99 2.43 -32.92
CA ASP A 109 13.48 3.39 -33.92
C ASP A 109 12.34 4.27 -33.40
N LEU A 110 11.59 3.81 -32.37
CA LEU A 110 10.58 4.64 -31.68
C LEU A 110 11.30 5.52 -30.67
N GLY A 111 11.49 6.77 -31.03
CA GLY A 111 12.25 7.77 -30.25
C GLY A 111 11.90 7.83 -28.75
N ASN A 112 12.89 8.09 -27.93
CA ASN A 112 12.87 8.19 -26.46
C ASN A 112 11.71 8.96 -25.81
N SER A 113 11.00 9.80 -26.57
CA SER A 113 9.91 10.65 -26.09
C SER A 113 8.60 9.90 -25.79
N GLN A 114 8.27 8.83 -26.55
CA GLN A 114 7.06 8.04 -26.29
C GLN A 114 7.20 7.16 -25.05
N LYS A 115 8.37 6.58 -24.81
CA LYS A 115 8.65 5.76 -23.61
C LYS A 115 8.58 6.58 -22.31
N LEU A 116 9.08 7.82 -22.34
CA LEU A 116 9.00 8.73 -21.19
C LEU A 116 7.53 9.12 -20.89
N GLY A 117 6.71 9.32 -21.92
CA GLY A 117 5.29 9.61 -21.76
C GLY A 117 4.51 8.46 -21.13
N GLU A 118 4.80 7.22 -21.51
CA GLU A 118 4.17 6.03 -20.91
C GLU A 118 4.56 5.81 -19.45
N VAL A 119 5.83 6.02 -19.12
CA VAL A 119 6.31 5.95 -17.72
C VAL A 119 5.64 7.01 -16.85
N TYR A 120 5.57 8.25 -17.35
CA TYR A 120 4.90 9.33 -16.62
C TYR A 120 3.41 9.08 -16.43
N SER A 121 2.71 8.59 -17.46
CA SER A 121 1.31 8.22 -17.38
C SER A 121 1.08 7.10 -16.36
N THR A 122 1.92 6.07 -16.35
CA THR A 122 1.85 4.98 -15.38
C THR A 122 2.07 5.48 -13.96
N LEU A 123 3.09 6.32 -13.73
CA LEU A 123 3.38 6.92 -12.42
C LEU A 123 2.21 7.76 -11.92
N LYS A 124 1.64 8.61 -12.77
CA LYS A 124 0.46 9.42 -12.45
C LYS A 124 -0.72 8.54 -12.02
N ASN A 125 -0.97 7.46 -12.75
CA ASN A 125 -2.06 6.54 -12.46
C ASN A 125 -1.82 5.77 -11.15
N VAL A 126 -0.58 5.33 -10.87
CA VAL A 126 -0.21 4.71 -9.58
C VAL A 126 -0.55 5.67 -8.44
N ILE A 127 -0.05 6.89 -8.50
CA ILE A 127 -0.26 7.91 -7.46
C ILE A 127 -1.77 8.17 -7.28
N LEU A 128 -2.51 8.39 -8.37
CA LEU A 128 -3.94 8.70 -8.31
C LEU A 128 -4.75 7.56 -7.70
N ILE A 129 -4.50 6.32 -8.12
CA ILE A 129 -5.22 5.14 -7.59
C ILE A 129 -4.86 4.93 -6.12
N THR A 130 -3.59 5.02 -5.73
CA THR A 130 -3.15 4.88 -4.35
C THR A 130 -3.85 5.88 -3.44
N PHE A 131 -3.73 7.18 -3.73
CA PHE A 131 -4.37 8.20 -2.90
C PHE A 131 -5.90 8.12 -2.90
N SER A 132 -6.52 7.66 -4.01
CA SER A 132 -7.97 7.45 -4.04
C SER A 132 -8.41 6.34 -3.11
N ILE A 133 -7.71 5.21 -3.10
CA ILE A 133 -8.04 4.08 -2.21
C ILE A 133 -7.75 4.45 -0.76
N GLU A 134 -6.60 5.07 -0.48
CA GLU A 134 -6.24 5.53 0.86
C GLU A 134 -7.27 6.53 1.41
N PHE A 135 -7.71 7.47 0.59
CA PHE A 135 -8.75 8.43 0.98
C PHE A 135 -10.08 7.75 1.29
N ILE A 136 -10.54 6.85 0.41
CA ILE A 136 -11.78 6.10 0.65
C ILE A 136 -11.66 5.26 1.92
N ALA A 137 -10.54 4.56 2.12
CA ALA A 137 -10.28 3.77 3.32
C ALA A 137 -10.27 4.65 4.57
N ALA A 138 -9.61 5.81 4.55
CA ALA A 138 -9.59 6.75 5.67
C ALA A 138 -10.99 7.24 6.03
N VAL A 139 -11.83 7.58 5.05
CA VAL A 139 -13.23 7.98 5.29
C VAL A 139 -14.03 6.81 5.90
N LEU A 140 -13.90 5.60 5.37
CA LEU A 140 -14.61 4.44 5.89
C LEU A 140 -14.14 4.07 7.30
N ILE A 141 -12.85 4.14 7.59
CA ILE A 141 -12.30 3.96 8.95
C ILE A 141 -12.90 5.01 9.88
N TYR A 142 -12.86 6.29 9.50
CA TYR A 142 -13.42 7.38 10.30
C TYR A 142 -14.90 7.13 10.63
N LEU A 143 -15.70 6.70 9.66
CA LEU A 143 -17.13 6.41 9.86
C LEU A 143 -17.39 5.13 10.69
N SER A 144 -16.40 4.24 10.80
CA SER A 144 -16.51 3.01 11.60
C SER A 144 -16.06 3.19 13.05
N LEU A 145 -15.49 4.36 13.41
CA LEU A 145 -15.05 4.65 14.77
C LEU A 145 -16.24 5.12 15.61
N ASP A 146 -16.39 4.52 16.79
CA ASP A 146 -17.30 5.01 17.80
C ASP A 146 -16.67 6.19 18.55
N GLU A 147 -17.44 7.24 18.81
CA GLU A 147 -16.97 8.48 19.48
C GLU A 147 -16.37 8.24 20.88
N ALA A 148 -16.63 7.05 21.47
CA ALA A 148 -16.22 6.73 22.84
C ALA A 148 -14.72 6.39 23.01
N HIS A 149 -13.97 6.14 21.91
CA HIS A 149 -12.62 5.56 22.01
C HIS A 149 -11.47 6.53 21.72
N LEU A 150 -11.75 7.68 21.13
CA LEU A 150 -10.77 8.72 20.83
C LEU A 150 -11.28 10.07 21.32
N ASN A 151 -10.42 10.78 22.07
CA ASN A 151 -10.83 11.97 22.83
C ASN A 151 -11.15 13.21 21.98
N SER A 152 -10.80 13.21 20.68
CA SER A 152 -10.95 14.38 19.81
C SER A 152 -11.14 13.97 18.35
N ASN A 153 -11.95 14.76 17.62
CA ASN A 153 -12.14 14.59 16.18
C ASN A 153 -10.80 14.63 15.40
N SER A 154 -9.83 15.43 15.88
CA SER A 154 -8.49 15.48 15.24
C SER A 154 -7.72 14.18 15.41
N GLU A 155 -7.84 13.50 16.56
CA GLU A 155 -7.24 12.18 16.79
C GLU A 155 -7.91 11.12 15.92
N GLN A 156 -9.22 11.15 15.79
CA GLN A 156 -9.97 10.23 14.92
C GLN A 156 -9.56 10.39 13.44
N ILE A 157 -9.42 11.61 12.95
CA ILE A 157 -8.97 11.90 11.59
C ILE A 157 -7.53 11.40 11.39
N PHE A 158 -6.63 11.71 12.33
CA PHE A 158 -5.24 11.26 12.25
C PHE A 158 -5.12 9.74 12.28
N PHE A 159 -5.85 9.09 13.20
CA PHE A 159 -5.94 7.64 13.30
C PHE A 159 -6.39 7.01 11.97
N SER A 160 -7.46 7.55 11.38
CA SER A 160 -8.05 7.06 10.14
C SER A 160 -7.08 7.17 8.96
N ILE A 161 -6.41 8.30 8.82
CA ILE A 161 -5.42 8.53 7.76
C ILE A 161 -4.21 7.61 7.98
N PHE A 162 -3.71 7.51 9.21
CA PHE A 162 -2.54 6.70 9.55
C PHE A 162 -2.77 5.23 9.22
N HIS A 163 -3.91 4.67 9.68
CA HIS A 163 -4.21 3.26 9.47
C HIS A 163 -4.60 2.96 8.02
N ALA A 164 -5.23 3.88 7.29
CA ALA A 164 -5.50 3.72 5.86
C ALA A 164 -4.21 3.58 5.05
N ILE A 165 -3.24 4.48 5.28
CA ILE A 165 -1.94 4.46 4.60
C ILE A 165 -1.12 3.25 5.02
N SER A 166 -1.03 2.98 6.34
CA SER A 166 -0.30 1.83 6.88
C SER A 166 -0.85 0.51 6.33
N ALA A 167 -2.17 0.36 6.26
CA ALA A 167 -2.83 -0.82 5.70
C ALA A 167 -2.61 -0.94 4.20
N PHE A 168 -2.86 0.13 3.42
CA PHE A 168 -2.69 0.08 1.96
C PHE A 168 -1.25 -0.24 1.55
N CYS A 169 -0.28 0.39 2.21
CA CYS A 169 1.13 0.08 1.99
C CYS A 169 1.55 -1.30 2.55
N ASN A 170 0.71 -2.00 3.32
CA ASN A 170 1.05 -3.22 4.05
C ASN A 170 2.18 -3.01 5.08
N ALA A 171 2.22 -1.82 5.69
CA ALA A 171 3.31 -1.43 6.58
C ALA A 171 3.18 -1.99 7.99
N GLY A 172 1.96 -2.21 8.49
CA GLY A 172 1.72 -2.80 9.81
C GLY A 172 2.00 -1.90 11.01
N PHE A 173 2.37 -0.62 10.80
CA PHE A 173 2.49 0.35 11.88
C PHE A 173 1.11 0.78 12.39
N SER A 174 1.00 0.99 13.70
CA SER A 174 -0.23 1.43 14.37
C SER A 174 0.05 2.56 15.35
N THR A 175 -0.93 3.45 15.54
CA THR A 175 -0.94 4.46 16.60
C THR A 175 -1.56 3.94 17.89
N LEU A 176 -1.89 2.65 17.96
CA LEU A 176 -2.36 1.95 19.16
C LEU A 176 -1.26 1.06 19.72
N THR A 177 -1.14 0.98 21.04
CA THR A 177 -0.09 0.20 21.74
C THR A 177 -0.19 -1.29 21.44
N ASN A 178 -1.41 -1.84 21.42
CA ASN A 178 -1.66 -3.24 21.10
C ASN A 178 -2.20 -3.43 19.67
N SER A 179 -1.90 -2.47 18.78
CA SER A 179 -2.47 -2.47 17.43
C SER A 179 -4.02 -2.57 17.49
N ILE A 180 -4.66 -3.18 16.51
CA ILE A 180 -6.13 -3.31 16.46
C ILE A 180 -6.69 -4.25 17.54
N TYR A 181 -5.84 -4.99 18.25
CA TYR A 181 -6.25 -5.84 19.38
C TYR A 181 -6.52 -5.05 20.67
N GLU A 182 -6.32 -3.72 20.67
CA GLU A 182 -6.59 -2.88 21.84
C GLU A 182 -8.08 -2.91 22.23
N SER A 183 -8.32 -2.83 23.57
CA SER A 183 -9.66 -2.86 24.13
C SER A 183 -10.50 -1.73 23.56
N GLY A 184 -11.52 -1.86 22.90
CA GLY A 184 -12.27 -0.82 22.20
C GLY A 184 -12.23 -0.96 20.67
N PHE A 185 -11.19 -1.53 20.11
CA PHE A 185 -11.05 -1.73 18.67
C PHE A 185 -11.14 -3.21 18.28
N ARG A 186 -10.81 -4.15 19.19
CA ARG A 186 -10.75 -5.59 18.91
C ARG A 186 -12.08 -6.21 18.50
N PHE A 187 -13.20 -5.64 18.90
CA PHE A 187 -14.55 -6.10 18.53
C PHE A 187 -15.23 -5.23 17.48
N ASN A 188 -14.52 -4.21 16.96
CA ASN A 188 -15.04 -3.41 15.85
C ASN A 188 -14.78 -4.12 14.52
N TYR A 189 -15.66 -5.06 14.18
CA TYR A 189 -15.56 -5.86 12.95
C TYR A 189 -15.61 -5.02 11.68
N SER A 190 -16.33 -3.89 11.70
CA SER A 190 -16.39 -2.97 10.56
C SER A 190 -15.02 -2.38 10.27
N LEU A 191 -14.33 -1.88 11.30
CA LEU A 191 -12.96 -1.37 11.20
C LEU A 191 -12.00 -2.43 10.67
N GLN A 192 -12.05 -3.65 11.25
CA GLN A 192 -11.19 -4.76 10.85
C GLN A 192 -11.40 -5.14 9.38
N LEU A 193 -12.65 -5.24 8.93
CA LEU A 193 -12.97 -5.57 7.53
C LEU A 193 -12.49 -4.49 6.55
N ILE A 194 -12.61 -3.20 6.91
CA ILE A 194 -12.11 -2.10 6.08
C ILE A 194 -10.58 -2.18 5.96
N ILE A 195 -9.88 -2.43 7.07
CA ILE A 195 -8.42 -2.57 7.09
C ILE A 195 -7.99 -3.79 6.27
N ILE A 196 -8.66 -4.94 6.42
CA ILE A 196 -8.41 -6.15 5.63
C ILE A 196 -8.60 -5.87 4.14
N ALA A 197 -9.70 -5.26 3.75
CA ALA A 197 -9.93 -4.90 2.36
C ALA A 197 -8.83 -3.97 1.83
N THR A 198 -8.43 -2.99 2.62
CA THR A 198 -7.42 -1.99 2.24
C THR A 198 -6.05 -2.64 2.00
N PHE A 199 -5.57 -3.50 2.91
CA PHE A 199 -4.27 -4.16 2.71
C PHE A 199 -4.31 -5.20 1.58
N VAL A 200 -5.44 -5.85 1.34
CA VAL A 200 -5.60 -6.75 0.19
C VAL A 200 -5.48 -5.97 -1.13
N PHE A 201 -6.13 -4.81 -1.26
CA PHE A 201 -5.98 -3.96 -2.44
C PHE A 201 -4.53 -3.48 -2.63
N GLY A 202 -3.85 -3.10 -1.56
CA GLY A 202 -2.43 -2.75 -1.60
C GLY A 202 -1.54 -3.91 -2.03
N GLY A 203 -1.76 -5.11 -1.46
CA GLY A 203 -0.98 -6.32 -1.73
C GLY A 203 -1.17 -6.90 -3.14
N LEU A 204 -2.33 -6.69 -3.77
CA LEU A 204 -2.57 -7.13 -5.16
C LEU A 204 -1.68 -6.37 -6.16
N GLY A 205 -1.24 -5.19 -5.82
CA GLY A 205 -0.38 -4.34 -6.64
C GLY A 205 -1.14 -3.59 -7.74
N PHE A 206 -0.56 -2.45 -8.12
CA PHE A 206 -1.15 -1.49 -9.05
C PHE A 206 -1.64 -2.10 -10.38
N PRO A 207 -0.89 -2.97 -11.11
CA PRO A 207 -1.34 -3.47 -12.40
C PRO A 207 -2.63 -4.27 -12.32
N ILE A 208 -2.84 -5.01 -11.23
CA ILE A 208 -4.02 -5.83 -11.01
C ILE A 208 -5.19 -4.95 -10.58
N VAL A 209 -4.96 -4.07 -9.60
CA VAL A 209 -5.97 -3.12 -9.10
C VAL A 209 -6.47 -2.23 -10.22
N SER A 210 -5.59 -1.65 -11.04
CA SER A 210 -5.96 -0.84 -12.20
C SER A 210 -6.80 -1.62 -13.21
N ASN A 211 -6.44 -2.87 -13.49
CA ASN A 211 -7.19 -3.72 -14.41
C ASN A 211 -8.58 -4.09 -13.86
N VAL A 212 -8.68 -4.35 -12.56
CA VAL A 212 -9.95 -4.64 -11.88
C VAL A 212 -10.86 -3.41 -11.86
N ILE A 213 -10.33 -2.24 -11.51
CA ILE A 213 -11.09 -0.97 -11.53
C ILE A 213 -11.61 -0.68 -12.93
N SER A 214 -10.78 -0.83 -13.96
CA SER A 214 -11.17 -0.63 -15.35
C SER A 214 -12.27 -1.61 -15.78
N TYR A 215 -12.20 -2.87 -15.34
CA TYR A 215 -13.23 -3.87 -15.59
C TYR A 215 -14.57 -3.49 -14.94
N PHE A 216 -14.56 -3.10 -13.67
CA PHE A 216 -15.77 -2.66 -12.98
C PHE A 216 -16.35 -1.38 -13.59
N SER A 217 -15.53 -0.42 -13.94
CA SER A 217 -15.95 0.81 -14.64
C SER A 217 -16.62 0.49 -15.97
N TYR A 218 -16.05 -0.43 -16.75
CA TYR A 218 -16.67 -0.89 -18.00
C TYR A 218 -18.04 -1.55 -17.76
N GLN A 219 -18.15 -2.44 -16.76
CA GLN A 219 -19.42 -3.10 -16.44
C GLN A 219 -20.47 -2.10 -15.97
N PHE A 220 -20.08 -1.13 -15.14
CA PHE A 220 -20.98 -0.09 -14.64
C PHE A 220 -21.48 0.81 -15.79
N ASN A 221 -20.59 1.22 -16.69
CA ASN A 221 -20.94 2.02 -17.85
C ASN A 221 -21.84 1.27 -18.85
N LYS A 222 -21.71 -0.05 -18.94
CA LYS A 222 -22.60 -0.89 -19.78
C LYS A 222 -24.05 -0.92 -19.26
N ILE A 223 -24.25 -0.74 -17.96
CA ILE A 223 -25.57 -0.74 -17.32
C ILE A 223 -26.21 0.66 -17.41
N ASN A 224 -25.41 1.72 -17.64
CA ASN A 224 -25.90 3.09 -17.68
C ASN A 224 -26.56 3.41 -19.03
N PRO A 225 -27.89 3.68 -19.10
CA PRO A 225 -28.61 3.90 -20.35
C PRO A 225 -28.33 5.25 -21.03
N PHE A 226 -27.61 6.16 -20.36
CA PHE A 226 -27.35 7.53 -20.83
C PHE A 226 -26.01 7.70 -21.55
N GLN A 227 -25.23 6.65 -21.77
CA GLN A 227 -23.91 6.75 -22.38
C GLN A 227 -23.90 6.27 -23.83
N ASP A 228 -23.22 7.01 -24.70
CA ASP A 228 -23.13 6.74 -26.14
C ASP A 228 -22.58 5.34 -26.43
N LYS A 229 -23.25 4.64 -27.35
CA LYS A 229 -22.96 3.24 -27.73
C LYS A 229 -21.56 3.02 -28.35
N GLU A 230 -20.84 4.07 -28.72
CA GLU A 230 -19.47 3.97 -29.26
C GLU A 230 -18.45 3.47 -28.22
N PHE A 231 -18.65 3.76 -26.94
CA PHE A 231 -17.76 3.30 -25.86
C PHE A 231 -17.90 1.80 -25.54
N SER A 232 -19.02 1.18 -25.96
CA SER A 232 -19.36 -0.22 -25.69
C SER A 232 -18.71 -1.23 -26.64
N SER A 233 -18.01 -0.80 -27.69
CA SER A 233 -17.53 -1.68 -28.77
C SER A 233 -16.23 -2.42 -28.46
N ARG A 234 -15.54 -2.13 -27.36
CA ARG A 234 -14.34 -2.84 -26.92
C ARG A 234 -14.61 -3.59 -25.62
N PRO A 235 -14.84 -4.92 -25.67
CA PRO A 235 -15.04 -5.68 -24.44
C PRO A 235 -13.75 -5.64 -23.60
N TRP A 236 -13.84 -5.04 -22.41
CA TRP A 236 -12.73 -5.06 -21.45
C TRP A 236 -12.76 -6.40 -20.71
N VAL A 237 -11.72 -7.18 -20.89
CA VAL A 237 -11.58 -8.50 -20.27
C VAL A 237 -10.48 -8.43 -19.20
N LEU A 238 -10.70 -9.08 -18.06
CA LEU A 238 -9.65 -9.25 -17.07
C LEU A 238 -8.45 -9.95 -17.71
N ASN A 239 -7.28 -9.34 -17.60
CA ASN A 239 -6.03 -9.93 -18.07
C ASN A 239 -5.78 -11.28 -17.40
N ILE A 240 -5.15 -12.22 -18.09
CA ILE A 240 -4.85 -13.57 -17.57
C ILE A 240 -4.12 -13.47 -16.23
N ASN A 241 -3.14 -12.56 -16.11
CA ASN A 241 -2.41 -12.35 -14.86
C ASN A 241 -3.33 -11.92 -13.71
N SER A 242 -4.22 -10.94 -13.95
CA SER A 242 -5.18 -10.49 -12.94
C SER A 242 -6.13 -11.61 -12.52
N ARG A 243 -6.61 -12.41 -13.49
CA ARG A 243 -7.49 -13.54 -13.21
C ARG A 243 -6.79 -14.63 -12.40
N VAL A 244 -5.56 -15.01 -12.78
CA VAL A 244 -4.77 -16.01 -12.05
C VAL A 244 -4.48 -15.52 -10.64
N THR A 245 -4.01 -14.28 -10.48
CA THR A 245 -3.70 -13.71 -9.16
C THR A 245 -4.95 -13.64 -8.27
N LEU A 246 -6.09 -13.17 -8.78
CA LEU A 246 -7.32 -13.11 -7.99
C LEU A 246 -7.79 -14.50 -7.54
N VAL A 247 -7.75 -15.49 -8.44
CA VAL A 247 -8.14 -16.87 -8.11
C VAL A 247 -7.19 -17.48 -7.09
N THR A 248 -5.87 -17.35 -7.29
CA THR A 248 -4.87 -17.91 -6.35
C THR A 248 -4.93 -17.22 -5.00
N THR A 249 -5.01 -15.88 -4.94
CA THR A 249 -5.12 -15.14 -3.69
C THR A 249 -6.38 -15.54 -2.93
N SER A 250 -7.54 -15.57 -3.60
CA SER A 250 -8.80 -15.97 -2.96
C SER A 250 -8.74 -17.42 -2.46
N SER A 251 -8.18 -18.35 -3.25
CA SER A 251 -8.06 -19.75 -2.85
C SER A 251 -7.15 -19.92 -1.62
N ILE A 252 -5.98 -19.26 -1.62
CA ILE A 252 -5.04 -19.31 -0.49
C ILE A 252 -5.67 -18.68 0.76
N THR A 253 -6.36 -17.54 0.61
CA THR A 253 -7.03 -16.87 1.73
C THR A 253 -8.10 -17.77 2.36
N VAL A 254 -8.95 -18.42 1.53
CA VAL A 254 -9.97 -19.35 2.03
C VAL A 254 -9.35 -20.56 2.74
N ILE A 255 -8.30 -21.15 2.15
CA ILE A 255 -7.61 -22.29 2.77
C ILE A 255 -6.97 -21.86 4.10
N ALA A 256 -6.27 -20.73 4.14
CA ALA A 256 -5.66 -20.20 5.35
C ALA A 256 -6.70 -19.91 6.43
N PHE A 257 -7.83 -19.30 6.07
CA PHE A 257 -8.94 -19.05 6.98
C PHE A 257 -9.49 -20.34 7.60
N ILE A 258 -9.74 -21.35 6.76
CA ILE A 258 -10.23 -22.66 7.23
C ILE A 258 -9.23 -23.32 8.18
N LEU A 259 -7.95 -23.35 7.80
CA LEU A 259 -6.88 -23.93 8.63
C LEU A 259 -6.75 -23.20 9.98
N PHE A 260 -6.71 -21.86 9.93
CA PHE A 260 -6.63 -21.03 11.14
C PHE A 260 -7.83 -21.26 12.06
N TYR A 261 -9.03 -21.29 11.50
CA TYR A 261 -10.25 -21.56 12.25
C TYR A 261 -10.19 -22.89 12.99
N PHE A 262 -9.77 -23.98 12.33
CA PHE A 262 -9.69 -25.28 12.99
C PHE A 262 -8.56 -25.40 14.03
N VAL A 263 -7.41 -24.77 13.76
CA VAL A 263 -6.23 -24.87 14.65
C VAL A 263 -6.40 -23.97 15.87
N GLU A 264 -6.94 -22.76 15.67
CA GLU A 264 -6.99 -21.73 16.72
C GLU A 264 -8.36 -21.59 17.40
N TYR A 265 -9.33 -22.43 17.06
CA TYR A 265 -10.70 -22.32 17.57
C TYR A 265 -10.76 -22.31 19.12
N ASN A 266 -9.97 -23.16 19.78
CA ASN A 266 -9.93 -23.25 21.25
C ASN A 266 -8.85 -22.38 21.90
N ASN A 267 -8.02 -21.69 21.11
CA ASN A 267 -6.91 -20.84 21.57
C ASN A 267 -7.26 -19.35 21.37
N THR A 268 -6.69 -18.74 20.33
CA THR A 268 -6.85 -17.31 20.05
C THR A 268 -8.29 -16.90 19.70
N LEU A 269 -9.07 -17.81 19.10
CA LEU A 269 -10.47 -17.54 18.77
C LEU A 269 -11.44 -17.81 19.93
N SER A 270 -10.96 -18.30 21.07
CA SER A 270 -11.84 -18.62 22.22
C SER A 270 -12.58 -17.40 22.79
N GLU A 271 -12.04 -16.21 22.63
CA GLU A 271 -12.65 -14.95 23.04
C GLU A 271 -13.78 -14.48 22.09
N HIS A 272 -13.83 -15.02 20.88
CA HIS A 272 -14.79 -14.69 19.82
C HIS A 272 -15.76 -15.86 19.55
N GLN A 273 -15.98 -16.75 20.52
CA GLN A 273 -16.90 -17.87 20.41
C GLN A 273 -18.35 -17.39 20.36
N GLY A 274 -18.90 -17.44 19.16
CA GLY A 274 -20.24 -17.00 18.83
C GLY A 274 -20.19 -15.99 17.68
N LEU A 275 -21.09 -16.16 16.72
CA LEU A 275 -21.34 -15.17 15.66
C LEU A 275 -22.13 -14.00 16.23
N GLY A 276 -21.61 -13.36 17.25
CA GLY A 276 -22.31 -12.24 17.91
C GLY A 276 -21.33 -11.30 18.53
#